data_782a556b52e1fdbe8f1b07b6b9854ea8
#
_entry.id   782a556b52e1fdbe8f1b07b6b9854ea8
#
_cell.length_a   1.000
_cell.length_b   1.000
_cell.length_c   1.000
_cell.angle_alpha   90.00
_cell.angle_beta   90.00
_cell.angle_gamma   90.00
#
_symmetry.space_group_name_H-M   'P 1'
#
loop_
_entity.id
_entity.type
_entity.pdbx_description
1 polymer ?
#
loop_
_entity_poly.entity_id
_entity_poly.type
_entity_poly.pdbx_seq_one_letter_code
_entity_poly.pdbx_strand_id
1 'polypeptide(L)'
;MADTKWTKEQERAISDRGKGIIVSAAAGSGKTTVLIERMIQLLSDEKNKIPADRLLAVTFTKEAASSMKEKLSRAFDEQLRRDPENKWLLSQQNLIQLARISTINSFCLDLVKSNLHEFDFQGGLDILDDSVQNLILQEAITQAYEKLCEEDYESYKLLKNAFADKTLNEIT
;
A
#
# COMPACT_ATOMS: atom_id res chain seq x y z
N MET A 1 -26.36 1.83 9.66
CA MET A 1 -25.68 0.56 10.01
C MET A 1 -26.57 -0.20 10.95
N ALA A 2 -26.75 -1.51 10.75
CA ALA A 2 -27.36 -2.37 11.76
C ALA A 2 -26.57 -2.20 13.06
N ASP A 3 -27.24 -2.31 14.20
CA ASP A 3 -26.64 -2.28 15.55
C ASP A 3 -25.58 -3.39 15.65
N THR A 4 -24.35 -3.10 15.22
CA THR A 4 -23.25 -4.04 15.29
C THR A 4 -22.82 -4.09 16.75
N LYS A 5 -23.14 -5.18 17.42
CA LYS A 5 -22.75 -5.36 18.81
C LYS A 5 -21.26 -5.72 18.89
N TRP A 6 -20.44 -4.74 19.24
CA TRP A 6 -19.00 -4.92 19.41
C TRP A 6 -18.69 -5.69 20.71
N THR A 7 -17.62 -6.50 20.70
CA THR A 7 -17.05 -7.02 21.93
C THR A 7 -16.30 -5.91 22.69
N LYS A 8 -16.04 -6.11 23.98
CA LYS A 8 -15.28 -5.13 24.80
C LYS A 8 -13.89 -4.82 24.22
N GLU A 9 -13.22 -5.84 23.67
CA GLU A 9 -11.90 -5.71 23.03
C GLU A 9 -12.00 -4.90 21.72
N GLN A 10 -13.04 -5.15 20.92
CA GLN A 10 -13.30 -4.39 19.70
C GLN A 10 -13.64 -2.94 20.01
N GLU A 11 -14.50 -2.68 21.02
CA GLU A 11 -14.81 -1.31 21.47
C GLU A 11 -13.56 -0.56 21.91
N ARG A 12 -12.68 -1.20 22.68
CA ARG A 12 -11.39 -0.60 23.06
C ARG A 12 -10.52 -0.30 21.83
N ALA A 13 -10.41 -1.26 20.90
CA ALA A 13 -9.63 -1.05 19.68
C ALA A 13 -10.19 0.10 18.82
N ILE A 14 -11.50 0.36 18.84
CA ILE A 14 -12.16 1.44 18.14
C ILE A 14 -11.95 2.78 18.86
N SER A 15 -12.10 2.80 20.20
CA SER A 15 -12.21 4.04 20.98
C SER A 15 -10.90 4.55 21.57
N ASP A 16 -9.91 3.70 21.87
CA ASP A 16 -8.65 4.10 22.50
C ASP A 16 -7.90 5.14 21.66
N ARG A 17 -7.40 6.19 22.32
CA ARG A 17 -6.68 7.32 21.71
C ARG A 17 -5.32 7.56 22.39
N GLY A 18 -4.42 8.22 21.66
CA GLY A 18 -3.16 8.72 22.22
C GLY A 18 -2.05 7.69 22.41
N LYS A 19 -2.24 6.42 22.01
CA LYS A 19 -1.24 5.35 22.11
C LYS A 19 -1.21 4.49 20.85
N GLY A 20 -0.08 3.83 20.60
CA GLY A 20 0.00 2.76 19.61
C GLY A 20 -0.85 1.57 20.06
N ILE A 21 -1.63 0.99 19.15
CA ILE A 21 -2.48 -0.18 19.40
C ILE A 21 -2.05 -1.29 18.46
N ILE A 22 -1.80 -2.47 19.02
CA ILE A 22 -1.59 -3.70 18.27
C ILE A 22 -2.79 -4.60 18.51
N VAL A 23 -3.46 -5.02 17.42
CA VAL A 23 -4.61 -5.92 17.47
C VAL A 23 -4.21 -7.27 16.88
N SER A 24 -4.17 -8.30 17.72
CA SER A 24 -3.96 -9.68 17.31
C SER A 24 -5.30 -10.43 17.40
N ALA A 25 -5.70 -11.06 16.30
CA ALA A 25 -6.97 -11.81 16.24
C ALA A 25 -6.96 -12.80 15.08
N ALA A 26 -7.72 -13.88 15.18
CA ALA A 26 -7.84 -14.90 14.15
C ALA A 26 -8.43 -14.36 12.83
N ALA A 27 -8.27 -15.10 11.74
CA ALA A 27 -8.94 -14.79 10.48
C ALA A 27 -10.47 -14.76 10.68
N GLY A 28 -11.17 -13.83 10.02
CA GLY A 28 -12.63 -13.70 10.15
C GLY A 28 -13.12 -12.99 11.43
N SER A 29 -12.26 -12.61 12.37
CA SER A 29 -12.65 -11.93 13.62
C SER A 29 -13.11 -10.48 13.46
N GLY A 30 -13.21 -9.96 12.24
CA GLY A 30 -13.67 -8.59 11.99
C GLY A 30 -12.59 -7.52 12.13
N LYS A 31 -11.28 -7.86 12.10
CA LYS A 31 -10.17 -6.87 12.19
C LYS A 31 -10.33 -5.66 11.27
N THR A 32 -10.63 -5.93 9.99
CA THR A 32 -10.83 -4.86 9.00
C THR A 32 -12.05 -4.00 9.31
N THR A 33 -13.12 -4.62 9.81
CA THR A 33 -14.34 -3.89 10.20
C THR A 33 -14.08 -2.98 11.39
N VAL A 34 -13.36 -3.46 12.40
CA VAL A 34 -12.93 -2.67 13.58
C VAL A 34 -12.03 -1.51 13.15
N LEU A 35 -11.10 -1.75 12.22
CA LEU A 35 -10.21 -0.70 11.71
C LEU A 35 -11.00 0.40 10.97
N ILE A 36 -11.94 0.01 10.12
CA ILE A 36 -12.79 0.96 9.39
C ILE A 36 -13.65 1.76 10.36
N GLU A 37 -14.29 1.11 11.33
CA GLU A 37 -15.08 1.80 12.36
C GLU A 37 -14.23 2.79 13.17
N ARG A 38 -13.00 2.39 13.55
CA ARG A 38 -12.05 3.30 14.19
C ARG A 38 -11.75 4.54 13.33
N MET A 39 -11.50 4.35 12.03
CA MET A 39 -11.25 5.47 11.12
C MET A 39 -12.48 6.38 10.99
N ILE A 40 -13.68 5.80 10.88
CA ILE A 40 -14.93 6.57 10.84
C ILE A 40 -15.06 7.43 12.10
N GLN A 41 -14.89 6.84 13.29
CA GLN A 41 -14.98 7.57 14.54
C GLN A 41 -13.92 8.65 14.70
N LEU A 42 -12.68 8.38 14.24
CA LEU A 42 -11.60 9.37 14.27
C LEU A 42 -11.91 10.58 13.38
N LEU A 43 -12.40 10.34 12.17
CA LEU A 43 -12.67 11.39 11.19
C LEU A 43 -13.99 12.12 11.45
N SER A 44 -14.96 11.47 12.10
CA SER A 44 -16.24 12.10 12.51
C SER A 44 -16.13 12.91 13.81
N ASP A 45 -15.01 12.81 14.54
CA ASP A 45 -14.83 13.47 15.83
C ASP A 45 -14.61 14.98 15.65
N GLU A 46 -15.68 15.76 15.87
CA GLU A 46 -15.65 17.22 15.79
C GLU A 46 -14.81 17.88 16.88
N LYS A 47 -14.50 17.17 17.96
CA LYS A 47 -13.68 17.72 19.06
C LYS A 47 -12.20 17.72 18.70
N ASN A 48 -11.74 16.62 18.10
CA ASN A 48 -10.33 16.45 17.73
C ASN A 48 -10.01 16.90 16.29
N LYS A 49 -11.02 17.02 15.43
CA LYS A 49 -10.94 17.57 14.07
C LYS A 49 -9.74 17.09 13.26
N ILE A 50 -9.58 15.77 13.14
CA ILE A 50 -8.56 15.18 12.27
C ILE A 50 -9.08 15.17 10.84
N PRO A 51 -8.51 15.94 9.90
CA PRO A 51 -8.98 15.94 8.53
C PRO A 51 -8.54 14.65 7.79
N ALA A 52 -9.39 14.18 6.89
CA ALA A 52 -9.20 12.88 6.22
C ALA A 52 -7.95 12.83 5.33
N ASP A 53 -7.46 13.94 4.82
CA ASP A 53 -6.19 14.03 4.07
C ASP A 53 -4.94 13.75 4.93
N ARG A 54 -5.09 13.77 6.25
CA ARG A 54 -4.04 13.37 7.21
C ARG A 54 -4.11 11.90 7.60
N LEU A 55 -5.09 11.15 7.09
CA LEU A 55 -5.19 9.71 7.33
C LEU A 55 -4.22 8.96 6.43
N LEU A 56 -3.40 8.11 7.03
CA LEU A 56 -2.60 7.10 6.33
C LEU A 56 -3.06 5.71 6.77
N ALA A 57 -3.51 4.91 5.82
CA ALA A 57 -3.80 3.50 6.02
C ALA A 57 -3.12 2.67 4.92
N VAL A 58 -2.34 1.68 5.32
CA VAL A 58 -1.63 0.81 4.38
C VAL A 58 -2.16 -0.61 4.44
N THR A 59 -2.25 -1.25 3.29
CA THR A 59 -2.72 -2.61 3.10
C THR A 59 -1.71 -3.41 2.26
N PHE A 60 -1.91 -4.72 2.16
CA PHE A 60 -1.09 -5.56 1.29
C PHE A 60 -1.60 -5.60 -0.15
N THR A 61 -2.90 -5.44 -0.38
CA THR A 61 -3.49 -5.54 -1.72
C THR A 61 -4.23 -4.26 -2.12
N LYS A 62 -4.28 -4.00 -3.42
CA LYS A 62 -5.00 -2.85 -4.00
C LYS A 62 -6.51 -2.97 -3.76
N GLU A 63 -7.04 -4.19 -3.83
CA GLU A 63 -8.45 -4.49 -3.59
C GLU A 63 -8.85 -4.16 -2.15
N ALA A 64 -8.01 -4.51 -1.17
CA ALA A 64 -8.26 -4.17 0.23
C ALA A 64 -8.25 -2.66 0.46
N ALA A 65 -7.31 -1.93 -0.16
CA ALA A 65 -7.25 -0.47 -0.08
C ALA A 65 -8.50 0.18 -0.70
N SER A 66 -8.90 -0.26 -1.90
CA SER A 66 -10.11 0.23 -2.59
C SER A 66 -11.37 -0.04 -1.77
N SER A 67 -11.56 -1.28 -1.29
CA SER A 67 -12.70 -1.65 -0.43
C SER A 67 -12.76 -0.82 0.85
N MET A 68 -11.61 -0.53 1.46
CA MET A 68 -11.53 0.30 2.66
C MET A 68 -11.98 1.74 2.37
N LYS A 69 -11.49 2.33 1.28
CA LYS A 69 -11.85 3.70 0.85
C LYS A 69 -13.34 3.81 0.54
N GLU A 70 -13.89 2.82 -0.17
CA GLU A 70 -15.32 2.75 -0.50
C GLU A 70 -16.20 2.66 0.77
N LYS A 71 -15.83 1.82 1.73
CA LYS A 71 -16.58 1.68 2.99
C LYS A 71 -16.56 2.95 3.82
N LEU A 72 -15.42 3.65 3.85
CA LEU A 72 -15.33 4.97 4.49
C LEU A 72 -16.25 5.98 3.81
N SER A 73 -16.17 6.11 2.50
CA SER A 73 -17.03 7.03 1.73
C SER A 73 -18.50 6.77 2.00
N ARG A 74 -18.95 5.52 1.91
CA ARG A 74 -20.34 5.13 2.22
C ARG A 74 -20.77 5.49 3.63
N ALA A 75 -19.87 5.31 4.62
CA ALA A 75 -20.19 5.64 6.00
C ALA A 75 -20.43 7.15 6.19
N PHE A 76 -19.62 8.00 5.53
CA PHE A 76 -19.83 9.43 5.55
C PHE A 76 -21.10 9.85 4.81
N ASP A 77 -21.42 9.22 3.68
CA ASP A 77 -22.69 9.44 2.99
C ASP A 77 -23.90 9.13 3.88
N GLU A 78 -23.84 8.04 4.64
CA GLU A 78 -24.90 7.67 5.59
C GLU A 78 -25.03 8.65 6.74
N GLN A 79 -23.92 9.16 7.28
CA GLN A 79 -23.92 10.17 8.33
C GLN A 79 -24.48 11.50 7.83
N LEU A 80 -24.08 11.95 6.65
CA LEU A 80 -24.58 13.17 6.02
C LEU A 80 -26.07 13.11 5.67
N ARG A 81 -26.61 11.92 5.32
CA ARG A 81 -28.06 11.75 5.16
C ARG A 81 -28.84 12.02 6.45
N ARG A 82 -28.24 11.76 7.61
CA ARG A 82 -28.87 11.99 8.92
C ARG A 82 -28.69 13.43 9.40
N ASP A 83 -27.57 14.04 9.04
CA ASP A 83 -27.21 15.42 9.40
C ASP A 83 -26.61 16.14 8.18
N PRO A 84 -27.46 16.58 7.21
CA PRO A 84 -27.00 17.19 5.96
C PRO A 84 -26.32 18.56 6.13
N GLU A 85 -26.57 19.22 7.24
CA GLU A 85 -26.03 20.56 7.56
C GLU A 85 -24.67 20.49 8.24
N ASN A 86 -24.17 19.29 8.55
CA ASN A 86 -22.92 19.11 9.25
C ASN A 86 -21.71 19.43 8.36
N LYS A 87 -21.20 20.64 8.54
CA LYS A 87 -20.08 21.17 7.75
C LYS A 87 -18.79 20.35 7.91
N TRP A 88 -18.59 19.77 9.11
CA TRP A 88 -17.42 18.93 9.36
C TRP A 88 -17.50 17.63 8.55
N LEU A 89 -18.60 16.91 8.64
CA LEU A 89 -18.82 15.68 7.87
C LEU A 89 -18.75 15.92 6.36
N LEU A 90 -19.32 17.02 5.89
CA LEU A 90 -19.24 17.41 4.47
C LEU A 90 -17.79 17.67 4.05
N SER A 91 -17.00 18.34 4.88
CA SER A 91 -15.58 18.53 4.60
C SER A 91 -14.81 17.22 4.56
N GLN A 92 -15.10 16.28 5.47
CA GLN A 92 -14.47 14.96 5.49
C GLN A 92 -14.80 14.14 4.23
N GLN A 93 -16.06 14.16 3.79
CA GLN A 93 -16.45 13.47 2.56
C GLN A 93 -15.65 13.96 1.35
N ASN A 94 -15.44 15.25 1.23
CA ASN A 94 -14.62 15.83 0.16
C ASN A 94 -13.13 15.45 0.28
N LEU A 95 -12.60 15.42 1.50
CA LEU A 95 -11.19 15.12 1.78
C LEU A 95 -10.87 13.62 1.72
N ILE A 96 -11.87 12.73 1.80
CA ILE A 96 -11.63 11.28 1.84
C ILE A 96 -10.96 10.77 0.56
N GLN A 97 -11.15 11.46 -0.56
CA GLN A 97 -10.47 11.14 -1.81
C GLN A 97 -8.97 11.41 -1.74
N LEU A 98 -8.55 12.35 -0.89
CA LEU A 98 -7.16 12.72 -0.64
C LEU A 98 -6.53 11.88 0.48
N ALA A 99 -7.34 11.11 1.22
CA ALA A 99 -6.84 10.19 2.25
C ALA A 99 -5.88 9.16 1.61
N ARG A 100 -4.73 8.99 2.25
CA ARG A 100 -3.70 8.04 1.79
C ARG A 100 -4.05 6.63 2.24
N ILE A 101 -4.95 5.99 1.50
CA ILE A 101 -5.34 4.58 1.69
C ILE A 101 -4.83 3.81 0.48
N SER A 102 -3.74 3.06 0.64
CA SER A 102 -3.04 2.41 -0.47
C SER A 102 -2.29 1.16 -0.02
N THR A 103 -1.68 0.46 -0.96
CA THR A 103 -0.70 -0.57 -0.58
C THR A 103 0.58 0.08 -0.08
N ILE A 104 1.34 -0.67 0.73
CA ILE A 104 2.63 -0.18 1.22
C ILE A 104 3.57 0.19 0.07
N ASN A 105 3.60 -0.60 -1.00
CA ASN A 105 4.43 -0.33 -2.17
C ASN A 105 4.00 0.98 -2.88
N SER A 106 2.69 1.19 -3.08
CA SER A 106 2.18 2.43 -3.68
C SER A 106 2.53 3.64 -2.81
N PHE A 107 2.36 3.52 -1.48
CA PHE A 107 2.73 4.59 -0.55
C PHE A 107 4.22 4.93 -0.63
N CYS A 108 5.10 3.93 -0.63
CA CYS A 108 6.55 4.15 -0.76
C CYS A 108 6.93 4.79 -2.09
N LEU A 109 6.30 4.35 -3.19
CA LEU A 109 6.52 4.96 -4.50
C LEU A 109 6.10 6.43 -4.54
N ASP A 110 4.91 6.74 -4.01
CA ASP A 110 4.41 8.12 -3.93
C ASP A 110 5.32 8.99 -3.06
N LEU A 111 5.84 8.43 -1.96
CA LEU A 111 6.77 9.13 -1.09
C LEU A 111 8.08 9.46 -1.83
N VAL A 112 8.66 8.50 -2.56
CA VAL A 112 9.88 8.71 -3.35
C VAL A 112 9.61 9.72 -4.46
N LYS A 113 8.51 9.56 -5.23
CA LYS A 113 8.14 10.51 -6.30
C LYS A 113 7.95 11.94 -5.79
N SER A 114 7.40 12.10 -4.60
CA SER A 114 7.20 13.43 -3.98
C SER A 114 8.49 14.08 -3.48
N ASN A 115 9.56 13.31 -3.30
CA ASN A 115 10.83 13.76 -2.75
C ASN A 115 12.01 13.48 -3.69
N LEU A 116 11.78 13.42 -5.00
CA LEU A 116 12.84 13.13 -5.99
C LEU A 116 14.03 14.10 -5.91
N HIS A 117 13.79 15.33 -5.44
CA HIS A 117 14.84 16.33 -5.24
C HIS A 117 15.85 15.98 -4.14
N GLU A 118 15.52 15.05 -3.26
CA GLU A 118 16.45 14.52 -2.22
C GLU A 118 17.36 13.41 -2.77
N PHE A 119 17.13 12.96 -3.99
CA PHE A 119 17.89 11.89 -4.64
C PHE A 119 18.55 12.41 -5.91
N ASP A 120 19.77 11.92 -6.21
CA ASP A 120 20.51 12.25 -7.45
C ASP A 120 19.93 11.53 -8.69
N PHE A 121 18.62 11.50 -8.84
CA PHE A 121 17.98 10.95 -10.04
C PHE A 121 17.93 12.01 -11.16
N GLN A 122 18.62 11.75 -12.25
CA GLN A 122 18.50 12.52 -13.48
C GLN A 122 17.32 11.98 -14.29
N GLY A 123 16.14 12.53 -14.08
CA GLY A 123 14.93 12.16 -14.83
C GLY A 123 13.75 11.73 -13.94
N GLY A 124 12.65 11.36 -14.56
CA GLY A 124 11.48 10.83 -13.86
C GLY A 124 11.70 9.40 -13.36
N LEU A 125 11.11 9.05 -12.24
CA LEU A 125 11.05 7.68 -11.74
C LEU A 125 9.77 7.02 -12.25
N ASP A 126 9.91 5.89 -12.94
CA ASP A 126 8.77 5.08 -13.35
C ASP A 126 9.00 3.60 -13.03
N ILE A 127 7.92 2.83 -12.96
CA ILE A 127 7.99 1.38 -12.79
C ILE A 127 8.06 0.77 -14.18
N LEU A 128 9.10 -0.01 -14.43
CA LEU A 128 9.22 -0.77 -15.66
C LEU A 128 8.09 -1.79 -15.78
N ASP A 129 7.53 -1.94 -16.96
CA ASP A 129 6.69 -3.09 -17.26
C ASP A 129 7.52 -4.38 -17.36
N ASP A 130 6.86 -5.52 -17.22
CA ASP A 130 7.52 -6.83 -17.18
C ASP A 130 8.30 -7.11 -18.47
N SER A 131 7.86 -6.60 -19.62
CA SER A 131 8.51 -6.81 -20.93
C SER A 131 9.85 -6.06 -20.99
N VAL A 132 9.86 -4.79 -20.56
CA VAL A 132 11.08 -3.97 -20.51
C VAL A 132 12.04 -4.50 -19.45
N GLN A 133 11.52 -4.92 -18.29
CA GLN A 133 12.33 -5.52 -17.23
C GLN A 133 13.04 -6.78 -17.74
N ASN A 134 12.33 -7.68 -18.42
CA ASN A 134 12.92 -8.90 -18.99
C ASN A 134 13.97 -8.59 -20.04
N LEU A 135 13.75 -7.58 -20.88
CA LEU A 135 14.74 -7.18 -21.89
C LEU A 135 16.06 -6.71 -21.25
N ILE A 136 15.95 -5.81 -20.25
CA ILE A 136 17.11 -5.31 -19.50
C ILE A 136 17.82 -6.45 -18.77
N LEU A 137 17.07 -7.37 -18.17
CA LEU A 137 17.63 -8.53 -17.49
C LEU A 137 18.42 -9.42 -18.45
N GLN A 138 17.86 -9.71 -19.61
CA GLN A 138 18.56 -10.52 -20.64
C GLN A 138 19.83 -9.83 -21.13
N GLU A 139 19.79 -8.52 -21.37
CA GLU A 139 20.97 -7.75 -21.76
C GLU A 139 22.04 -7.77 -20.66
N ALA A 140 21.65 -7.55 -19.40
CA ALA A 140 22.58 -7.60 -18.27
C ALA A 140 23.22 -9.00 -18.09
N ILE A 141 22.44 -10.07 -18.26
CA ILE A 141 22.95 -11.44 -18.22
C ILE A 141 23.95 -11.67 -19.37
N THR A 142 23.62 -11.24 -20.58
CA THR A 142 24.52 -11.37 -21.74
C THR A 142 25.86 -10.66 -21.48
N GLN A 143 25.82 -9.42 -21.04
CA GLN A 143 27.02 -8.64 -20.70
C GLN A 143 27.83 -9.31 -19.56
N ALA A 144 27.15 -9.86 -18.54
CA ALA A 144 27.82 -10.58 -17.46
C ALA A 144 28.53 -11.86 -17.95
N TYR A 145 27.92 -12.60 -18.88
CA TYR A 145 28.54 -13.77 -19.50
C TYR A 145 29.74 -13.39 -20.38
N GLU A 146 29.63 -12.35 -21.19
CA GLU A 146 30.75 -11.86 -22.03
C GLU A 146 31.93 -11.45 -21.16
N LYS A 147 31.65 -10.68 -20.10
CA LYS A 147 32.67 -10.24 -19.15
C LYS A 147 33.33 -11.43 -18.43
N LEU A 148 32.56 -12.42 -17.99
CA LEU A 148 33.10 -13.62 -17.35
C LEU A 148 33.97 -14.41 -18.33
N CYS A 149 33.56 -14.49 -19.60
CA CYS A 149 34.35 -15.15 -20.64
C CYS A 149 35.70 -14.48 -20.86
N GLU A 150 35.77 -13.15 -20.80
CA GLU A 150 37.00 -12.38 -20.96
C GLU A 150 37.90 -12.39 -19.74
N GLU A 151 37.34 -12.29 -18.53
CA GLU A 151 38.08 -12.15 -17.27
C GLU A 151 38.46 -13.52 -16.64
N ASP A 152 37.58 -14.54 -16.74
CA ASP A 152 37.75 -15.86 -16.13
C ASP A 152 37.11 -16.95 -17.00
N TYR A 153 37.83 -17.34 -18.04
CA TYR A 153 37.38 -18.35 -19.02
C TYR A 153 37.13 -19.73 -18.39
N GLU A 154 37.88 -20.12 -17.34
CA GLU A 154 37.65 -21.42 -16.68
C GLU A 154 36.33 -21.44 -15.90
N SER A 155 36.00 -20.37 -15.17
CA SER A 155 34.70 -20.23 -14.52
C SER A 155 33.56 -20.17 -15.53
N TYR A 156 33.72 -19.45 -16.63
CA TYR A 156 32.75 -19.44 -17.74
C TYR A 156 32.46 -20.84 -18.28
N LYS A 157 33.51 -21.63 -18.51
CA LYS A 157 33.40 -23.00 -19.03
C LYS A 157 32.70 -23.94 -18.05
N LEU A 158 32.97 -23.82 -16.76
CA LEU A 158 32.27 -24.56 -15.71
C LEU A 158 30.78 -24.21 -15.69
N LEU A 159 30.45 -22.93 -15.72
CA LEU A 159 29.07 -22.45 -15.73
C LEU A 159 28.33 -22.95 -16.98
N LYS A 160 28.93 -22.80 -18.17
CA LYS A 160 28.37 -23.27 -19.42
C LYS A 160 28.11 -24.77 -19.41
N ASN A 161 29.04 -25.59 -18.88
CA ASN A 161 28.86 -27.03 -18.78
C ASN A 161 27.78 -27.42 -17.75
N ALA A 162 27.68 -26.70 -16.64
CA ALA A 162 26.67 -26.96 -15.61
C ALA A 162 25.24 -26.70 -16.10
N PHE A 163 25.06 -25.79 -17.06
CA PHE A 163 23.76 -25.39 -17.62
C PHE A 163 23.61 -25.67 -19.11
N ALA A 164 24.43 -26.59 -19.67
CA ALA A 164 24.51 -26.89 -21.11
C ALA A 164 23.18 -27.27 -21.76
N ASP A 165 22.23 -27.79 -20.97
CA ASP A 165 20.89 -28.20 -21.43
C ASP A 165 19.80 -27.17 -21.14
N LYS A 166 20.14 -26.00 -20.55
CA LYS A 166 19.18 -24.94 -20.21
C LYS A 166 19.42 -23.70 -21.05
N THR A 167 18.35 -23.15 -21.59
CA THR A 167 18.41 -21.83 -22.22
C THR A 167 18.60 -20.75 -21.14
N LEU A 168 19.22 -19.61 -21.50
CA LEU A 168 19.40 -18.46 -20.61
C LEU A 168 18.12 -18.07 -19.87
N ASN A 169 16.95 -18.28 -20.45
CA ASN A 169 15.64 -18.04 -19.88
C ASN A 169 15.22 -19.05 -18.80
N GLU A 170 15.91 -20.17 -18.64
CA GLU A 170 15.60 -21.20 -17.63
C GLU A 170 16.51 -21.09 -16.39
N ILE A 171 17.46 -20.15 -16.42
CA ILE A 171 18.44 -19.91 -15.34
C ILE A 171 18.00 -18.74 -14.43
N THR A 172 16.98 -17.97 -14.85
CA THR A 172 16.36 -16.88 -14.10
C THR A 172 15.03 -17.31 -13.50
#